data_68cf09e05bb83edf67ce5ccfb304cca9
#
_entry.id   68cf09e05bb83edf67ce5ccfb304cca9
#
_cell.length_a   1.000
_cell.length_b   1.000
_cell.length_c   1.000
_cell.angle_alpha   90.00
_cell.angle_beta   90.00
_cell.angle_gamma   90.00
#
_symmetry.space_group_name_H-M   'P 1'
#
loop_
_entity.id
_entity.type
_entity.pdbx_description
1 polymer ?
#
loop_
_entity_poly.entity_id
_entity_poly.type
_entity_poly.pdbx_seq_one_letter_code
_entity_poly.pdbx_strand_id
1 'polypeptide(L)'
;MRVVMFGYQTWGHRTLQALLDSEHDVVTVVTHPRSEHAYEKIWSDSVADLAEKHGVPVIIRNRPDDELVDQLREVAPDIIVANNWRTWMPPEIFTLPVHGTLNIHDSLLPAYAGFSPLIWALINGEPEVGVTAHMMDEELDAGDIVVQRAVPVGPTDTATDLFHRTVDLIAPVTVEALGLIASGQKEFTPQDRSRASFFHKRAEEDIRIDWNWPAEGLERLVRAQSAPYPAAFTYHRGRRIEVVSAVVSEGRYGGTPGRVFYREGDGVVIVAGTDARTGRNHGLAITRVRTEDGRELPATEYFTSMGGYLTGRP
;
A
#
# COMPACT_ATOMS: atom_id res chain seq x y z
N MET A 1 -17.48 18.63 15.63
CA MET A 1 -17.35 19.29 14.30
C MET A 1 -18.24 18.60 13.29
N ARG A 2 -18.72 19.33 12.29
CA ARG A 2 -19.38 18.80 11.09
C ARG A 2 -18.32 18.31 10.13
N VAL A 3 -18.33 17.01 9.83
CA VAL A 3 -17.29 16.35 9.02
C VAL A 3 -17.87 15.89 7.69
N VAL A 4 -17.23 16.23 6.59
CA VAL A 4 -17.40 15.53 5.32
C VAL A 4 -16.25 14.55 5.15
N MET A 5 -16.57 13.29 4.82
CA MET A 5 -15.57 12.25 4.67
C MET A 5 -15.39 11.86 3.19
N PHE A 6 -14.17 11.96 2.69
CA PHE A 6 -13.77 11.44 1.37
C PHE A 6 -13.05 10.13 1.54
N GLY A 7 -13.60 9.02 1.09
CA GLY A 7 -12.98 7.75 1.33
C GLY A 7 -13.31 6.65 0.34
N TYR A 8 -12.42 5.66 0.29
CA TYR A 8 -12.62 4.52 -0.58
C TYR A 8 -12.03 3.24 0.02
N GLN A 9 -12.66 2.11 -0.26
CA GLN A 9 -12.25 0.77 0.18
C GLN A 9 -12.06 0.66 1.71
N THR A 10 -11.28 -0.34 2.16
CA THR A 10 -11.12 -0.64 3.59
C THR A 10 -10.52 0.52 4.38
N TRP A 11 -9.57 1.27 3.83
CA TRP A 11 -8.99 2.45 4.49
C TRP A 11 -10.04 3.52 4.76
N GLY A 12 -10.80 3.90 3.72
CA GLY A 12 -11.92 4.83 3.86
C GLY A 12 -13.02 4.30 4.78
N HIS A 13 -13.34 3.01 4.69
CA HIS A 13 -14.32 2.37 5.56
C HIS A 13 -13.91 2.44 7.04
N ARG A 14 -12.63 2.16 7.37
CA ARG A 14 -12.12 2.25 8.74
C ARG A 14 -12.12 3.67 9.28
N THR A 15 -11.77 4.65 8.42
CA THR A 15 -11.86 6.07 8.78
C THR A 15 -13.30 6.49 9.04
N LEU A 16 -14.24 6.11 8.17
CA LEU A 16 -15.66 6.42 8.38
C LEU A 16 -16.18 5.78 9.67
N GLN A 17 -15.84 4.52 9.94
CA GLN A 17 -16.23 3.87 11.19
C GLN A 17 -15.72 4.63 12.41
N ALA A 18 -14.43 5.06 12.39
CA ALA A 18 -13.85 5.84 13.48
C ALA A 18 -14.57 7.19 13.69
N LEU A 19 -14.97 7.84 12.60
CA LEU A 19 -15.74 9.09 12.65
C LEU A 19 -17.14 8.87 13.23
N LEU A 20 -17.86 7.81 12.81
CA LEU A 20 -19.18 7.46 13.29
C LEU A 20 -19.18 7.07 14.78
N ASP A 21 -18.11 6.48 15.27
CA ASP A 21 -17.93 6.10 16.68
C ASP A 21 -17.45 7.27 17.57
N SER A 22 -17.13 8.43 16.97
CA SER A 22 -16.64 9.61 17.63
C SER A 22 -17.78 10.59 18.01
N GLU A 23 -17.42 11.69 18.68
CA GLU A 23 -18.34 12.81 18.98
C GLU A 23 -18.63 13.73 17.77
N HIS A 24 -18.01 13.48 16.62
CA HIS A 24 -18.15 14.32 15.44
C HIS A 24 -19.38 13.95 14.62
N ASP A 25 -19.97 14.95 13.95
CA ASP A 25 -21.15 14.79 13.11
C ASP A 25 -20.74 14.56 11.65
N VAL A 26 -20.87 13.33 11.16
CA VAL A 26 -20.58 12.99 9.75
C VAL A 26 -21.77 13.38 8.91
N VAL A 27 -21.69 14.52 8.24
CA VAL A 27 -22.83 15.12 7.52
C VAL A 27 -22.95 14.63 6.08
N THR A 28 -21.87 14.17 5.46
CA THR A 28 -21.85 13.63 4.08
C THR A 28 -20.62 12.78 3.87
N VAL A 29 -20.76 11.75 3.07
CA VAL A 29 -19.65 10.90 2.59
C VAL A 29 -19.53 11.03 1.08
N VAL A 30 -18.31 11.25 0.60
CA VAL A 30 -17.96 11.22 -0.83
C VAL A 30 -17.09 10.01 -1.08
N THR A 31 -17.48 9.15 -2.03
CA THR A 31 -16.74 7.93 -2.34
C THR A 31 -16.68 7.66 -3.84
N HIS A 32 -15.70 6.86 -4.26
CA HIS A 32 -15.64 6.38 -5.63
C HIS A 32 -16.68 5.28 -5.91
N PRO A 33 -17.12 5.11 -7.17
CA PRO A 33 -17.92 3.96 -7.55
C PRO A 33 -17.12 2.67 -7.36
N ARG A 34 -17.83 1.56 -7.16
CA ARG A 34 -17.20 0.23 -7.08
C ARG A 34 -16.43 -0.08 -8.37
N SER A 35 -15.27 -0.66 -8.22
CA SER A 35 -14.41 -1.07 -9.34
C SER A 35 -14.45 -2.57 -9.57
N GLU A 36 -14.40 -2.97 -10.85
CA GLU A 36 -14.26 -4.37 -11.25
C GLU A 36 -12.80 -4.80 -11.42
N HIS A 37 -11.85 -3.89 -11.29
CA HIS A 37 -10.43 -4.18 -11.43
C HIS A 37 -9.92 -5.10 -10.30
N ALA A 38 -9.18 -6.15 -10.66
CA ALA A 38 -8.75 -7.20 -9.72
C ALA A 38 -8.03 -6.66 -8.47
N TYR A 39 -7.11 -5.71 -8.63
CA TYR A 39 -6.41 -5.07 -7.50
C TYR A 39 -7.34 -4.25 -6.61
N GLU A 40 -8.42 -3.72 -7.14
CA GLU A 40 -9.36 -2.90 -6.40
C GLU A 40 -10.45 -3.71 -5.67
N LYS A 41 -10.49 -5.02 -5.92
CA LYS A 41 -11.30 -5.98 -5.14
C LYS A 41 -10.58 -6.48 -3.88
N ILE A 42 -9.29 -6.19 -3.75
CA ILE A 42 -8.53 -6.48 -2.55
C ILE A 42 -8.83 -5.37 -1.52
N TRP A 43 -9.17 -5.75 -0.29
CA TRP A 43 -9.50 -4.80 0.79
C TRP A 43 -10.58 -3.79 0.38
N SER A 44 -11.72 -4.30 -0.10
CA SER A 44 -12.76 -3.52 -0.78
C SER A 44 -14.04 -3.31 0.07
N ASP A 45 -13.90 -3.14 1.39
CA ASP A 45 -15.02 -2.79 2.26
C ASP A 45 -15.70 -1.51 1.73
N SER A 46 -17.04 -1.52 1.69
CA SER A 46 -17.80 -0.46 1.06
C SER A 46 -18.03 0.71 2.02
N VAL A 47 -17.49 1.86 1.68
CA VAL A 47 -17.73 3.12 2.39
C VAL A 47 -19.19 3.55 2.23
N ALA A 48 -19.77 3.37 1.03
CA ALA A 48 -21.16 3.73 0.76
C ALA A 48 -22.14 2.90 1.60
N ASP A 49 -21.96 1.57 1.63
CA ASP A 49 -22.86 0.69 2.40
C ASP A 49 -22.78 1.00 3.91
N LEU A 50 -21.60 1.35 4.42
CA LEU A 50 -21.45 1.75 5.82
C LEU A 50 -22.19 3.08 6.10
N ALA A 51 -22.00 4.08 5.23
CA ALA A 51 -22.67 5.37 5.37
C ALA A 51 -24.20 5.24 5.31
N GLU A 52 -24.72 4.50 4.32
CA GLU A 52 -26.15 4.23 4.17
C GLU A 52 -26.75 3.53 5.38
N LYS A 53 -26.05 2.52 5.94
CA LYS A 53 -26.45 1.82 7.16
C LYS A 53 -26.64 2.76 8.36
N HIS A 54 -25.85 3.83 8.41
CA HIS A 54 -25.90 4.84 9.47
C HIS A 54 -26.74 6.07 9.11
N GLY A 55 -27.43 6.06 7.94
CA GLY A 55 -28.27 7.17 7.50
C GLY A 55 -27.51 8.42 7.06
N VAL A 56 -26.21 8.28 6.76
CA VAL A 56 -25.37 9.39 6.28
C VAL A 56 -25.52 9.54 4.76
N PRO A 57 -25.79 10.75 4.25
CA PRO A 57 -25.87 11.00 2.81
C PRO A 57 -24.58 10.61 2.08
N VAL A 58 -24.72 9.97 0.91
CA VAL A 58 -23.59 9.50 0.10
C VAL A 58 -23.58 10.16 -1.26
N ILE A 59 -22.45 10.69 -1.66
CA ILE A 59 -22.18 11.21 -3.01
C ILE A 59 -21.13 10.29 -3.68
N ILE A 60 -21.51 9.68 -4.81
CA ILE A 60 -20.59 8.84 -5.58
C ILE A 60 -20.01 9.66 -6.73
N ARG A 61 -18.69 9.81 -6.77
CA ARG A 61 -17.96 10.57 -7.81
C ARG A 61 -16.63 9.91 -8.15
N ASN A 62 -16.27 9.92 -9.44
CA ASN A 62 -14.92 9.50 -9.87
C ASN A 62 -13.88 10.59 -9.63
N ARG A 63 -14.29 11.83 -9.77
CA ARG A 63 -13.44 13.03 -9.56
C ARG A 63 -14.34 14.20 -9.12
N PRO A 64 -13.72 15.18 -8.45
CA PRO A 64 -14.39 16.44 -8.14
C PRO A 64 -14.85 17.15 -9.43
N ASP A 65 -16.00 17.81 -9.33
CA ASP A 65 -16.60 18.69 -10.33
C ASP A 65 -17.24 19.90 -9.63
N ASP A 66 -17.69 20.88 -10.41
CA ASP A 66 -18.29 22.12 -9.89
C ASP A 66 -19.57 21.82 -9.08
N GLU A 67 -20.34 20.81 -9.49
CA GLU A 67 -21.55 20.39 -8.75
C GLU A 67 -21.18 19.89 -7.35
N LEU A 68 -20.11 19.09 -7.22
CA LEU A 68 -19.63 18.62 -5.92
C LEU A 68 -19.19 19.79 -5.04
N VAL A 69 -18.47 20.78 -5.61
CA VAL A 69 -18.06 21.97 -4.87
C VAL A 69 -19.26 22.72 -4.31
N ASP A 70 -20.32 22.91 -5.11
CA ASP A 70 -21.53 23.60 -4.68
C ASP A 70 -22.29 22.81 -3.59
N GLN A 71 -22.40 21.47 -3.74
CA GLN A 71 -22.99 20.60 -2.72
C GLN A 71 -22.21 20.69 -1.40
N LEU A 72 -20.88 20.73 -1.45
CA LEU A 72 -20.05 20.85 -0.24
C LEU A 72 -20.19 22.23 0.43
N ARG A 73 -20.36 23.31 -0.35
CA ARG A 73 -20.65 24.65 0.18
C ARG A 73 -21.98 24.69 0.92
N GLU A 74 -23.02 24.05 0.38
CA GLU A 74 -24.33 23.94 1.04
C GLU A 74 -24.26 23.14 2.34
N VAL A 75 -23.47 22.04 2.36
CA VAL A 75 -23.26 21.21 3.55
C VAL A 75 -22.50 21.99 4.63
N ALA A 76 -21.62 22.94 4.25
CA ALA A 76 -20.81 23.76 5.13
C ALA A 76 -20.07 22.95 6.24
N PRO A 77 -19.12 22.08 5.87
CA PRO A 77 -18.38 21.30 6.85
C PRO A 77 -17.39 22.19 7.63
N ASP A 78 -17.12 21.81 8.89
CA ASP A 78 -16.04 22.40 9.66
C ASP A 78 -14.68 21.87 9.21
N ILE A 79 -14.63 20.59 8.79
CA ILE A 79 -13.44 19.90 8.31
C ILE A 79 -13.82 18.84 7.27
N ILE A 80 -12.92 18.58 6.33
CA ILE A 80 -12.96 17.38 5.49
C ILE A 80 -11.92 16.38 6.03
N VAL A 81 -12.28 15.09 6.07
CA VAL A 81 -11.35 14.00 6.35
C VAL A 81 -11.25 13.11 5.12
N ALA A 82 -10.04 12.89 4.62
CA ALA A 82 -9.80 12.06 3.44
C ALA A 82 -8.98 10.82 3.81
N ASN A 83 -9.32 9.66 3.22
CA ASN A 83 -8.48 8.46 3.25
C ASN A 83 -8.72 7.61 2.00
N ASN A 84 -7.65 7.30 1.30
CA ASN A 84 -7.67 6.54 0.05
C ASN A 84 -8.54 7.20 -1.04
N TRP A 85 -8.63 8.53 -1.03
CA TRP A 85 -9.19 9.28 -2.15
C TRP A 85 -8.16 9.31 -3.30
N ARG A 86 -8.55 8.86 -4.51
CA ARG A 86 -7.59 8.47 -5.55
C ARG A 86 -7.43 9.45 -6.70
N THR A 87 -8.15 10.55 -6.65
CA THR A 87 -8.07 11.60 -7.68
C THR A 87 -7.67 12.91 -7.06
N TRP A 88 -7.17 13.80 -7.90
CA TRP A 88 -6.82 15.15 -7.46
C TRP A 88 -8.00 15.83 -6.77
N MET A 89 -7.78 16.40 -5.59
CA MET A 89 -8.73 17.23 -4.88
C MET A 89 -8.30 18.72 -5.09
N PRO A 90 -9.12 19.53 -5.77
CA PRO A 90 -8.74 20.91 -6.09
C PRO A 90 -8.79 21.80 -4.84
N PRO A 91 -8.06 22.95 -4.85
CA PRO A 91 -8.04 23.88 -3.72
C PRO A 91 -9.41 24.33 -3.25
N GLU A 92 -10.36 24.51 -4.19
CA GLU A 92 -11.75 24.92 -3.90
C GLU A 92 -12.48 23.93 -2.99
N ILE A 93 -12.00 22.69 -2.89
CA ILE A 93 -12.54 21.68 -1.97
C ILE A 93 -11.69 21.60 -0.71
N PHE A 94 -10.38 21.36 -0.82
CA PHE A 94 -9.59 21.07 0.39
C PHE A 94 -9.40 22.30 1.30
N THR A 95 -9.57 23.53 0.78
CA THR A 95 -9.53 24.75 1.60
C THR A 95 -10.92 25.27 1.99
N LEU A 96 -12.01 24.62 1.52
CA LEU A 96 -13.37 25.07 1.78
C LEU A 96 -13.73 25.09 3.27
N PRO A 97 -13.42 24.05 4.07
CA PRO A 97 -13.75 24.06 5.50
C PRO A 97 -12.83 25.01 6.30
N VAL A 98 -13.35 25.54 7.39
CA VAL A 98 -12.58 26.45 8.28
C VAL A 98 -11.33 25.80 8.87
N HIS A 99 -11.36 24.47 9.06
CA HIS A 99 -10.21 23.70 9.54
C HIS A 99 -9.46 22.98 8.40
N GLY A 100 -9.80 23.25 7.13
CA GLY A 100 -9.18 22.62 5.97
C GLY A 100 -9.51 21.14 5.83
N THR A 101 -8.58 20.39 5.26
CA THR A 101 -8.74 18.95 4.98
C THR A 101 -7.62 18.16 5.66
N LEU A 102 -8.00 17.19 6.47
CA LEU A 102 -7.10 16.20 7.09
C LEU A 102 -7.06 14.96 6.19
N ASN A 103 -5.87 14.57 5.72
CA ASN A 103 -5.68 13.31 5.00
C ASN A 103 -5.02 12.26 5.88
N ILE A 104 -5.55 11.04 5.83
CA ILE A 104 -4.97 9.87 6.51
C ILE A 104 -4.23 9.04 5.46
N HIS A 105 -2.91 9.02 5.56
CA HIS A 105 -2.02 8.38 4.60
C HIS A 105 -1.30 7.19 5.22
N ASP A 106 -1.24 6.05 4.52
CA ASP A 106 -0.69 4.80 5.05
C ASP A 106 0.84 4.69 4.84
N SER A 107 1.55 5.75 5.18
CA SER A 107 3.02 5.76 5.28
C SER A 107 3.52 6.62 6.44
N LEU A 108 4.83 6.56 6.67
CA LEU A 108 5.55 7.48 7.56
C LEU A 108 6.07 8.67 6.75
N LEU A 109 5.18 9.62 6.44
CA LEU A 109 5.54 10.84 5.71
C LEU A 109 6.71 11.57 6.39
N PRO A 110 7.60 12.22 5.62
CA PRO A 110 7.55 12.53 4.19
C PRO A 110 7.96 11.39 3.26
N ALA A 111 8.35 10.23 3.78
CA ALA A 111 8.68 9.09 2.95
C ALA A 111 7.43 8.38 2.43
N TYR A 112 7.53 7.81 1.23
CA TYR A 112 6.46 7.03 0.60
C TYR A 112 5.17 7.83 0.35
N ALA A 113 5.29 9.07 -0.09
CA ALA A 113 4.17 9.85 -0.64
C ALA A 113 3.65 9.20 -1.94
N GLY A 114 2.36 9.35 -2.23
CA GLY A 114 1.70 8.86 -3.42
C GLY A 114 1.00 7.52 -3.23
N PHE A 115 1.32 6.50 -4.04
CA PHE A 115 0.50 5.29 -4.15
C PHE A 115 1.15 4.03 -3.58
N SER A 116 0.34 3.14 -3.01
CA SER A 116 0.74 1.81 -2.50
C SER A 116 1.93 1.85 -1.53
N PRO A 117 2.01 2.83 -0.63
CA PRO A 117 3.21 3.11 0.17
C PRO A 117 3.65 1.91 1.02
N LEU A 118 2.70 1.22 1.66
CA LEU A 118 2.97 0.04 2.49
C LEU A 118 3.73 -1.06 1.72
N ILE A 119 3.30 -1.32 0.48
CA ILE A 119 3.91 -2.37 -0.35
C ILE A 119 5.31 -1.95 -0.79
N TRP A 120 5.48 -0.70 -1.22
CA TRP A 120 6.78 -0.18 -1.59
C TRP A 120 7.75 -0.16 -0.42
N ALA A 121 7.30 0.20 0.78
CA ALA A 121 8.12 0.15 1.99
C ALA A 121 8.62 -1.27 2.29
N LEU A 122 7.74 -2.28 2.18
CA LEU A 122 8.13 -3.68 2.36
C LEU A 122 9.14 -4.15 1.31
N ILE A 123 8.93 -3.85 0.02
CA ILE A 123 9.86 -4.19 -1.06
C ILE A 123 11.23 -3.56 -0.81
N ASN A 124 11.26 -2.30 -0.39
CA ASN A 124 12.50 -1.56 -0.12
C ASN A 124 13.19 -1.98 1.19
N GLY A 125 12.51 -2.75 2.04
CA GLY A 125 13.07 -3.27 3.28
C GLY A 125 13.12 -2.26 4.41
N GLU A 126 12.13 -1.37 4.48
CA GLU A 126 11.99 -0.46 5.61
C GLU A 126 11.77 -1.24 6.91
N PRO A 127 12.40 -0.80 8.00
CA PRO A 127 12.26 -1.45 9.30
C PRO A 127 10.91 -1.17 9.97
N GLU A 128 10.21 -0.13 9.54
CA GLU A 128 8.94 0.32 10.07
C GLU A 128 8.02 0.80 8.94
N VAL A 129 6.72 0.66 9.16
CA VAL A 129 5.65 1.25 8.35
C VAL A 129 4.67 1.94 9.28
N GLY A 130 3.72 2.71 8.76
CA GLY A 130 2.78 3.36 9.65
C GLY A 130 1.72 4.18 8.94
N VAL A 131 1.05 5.02 9.72
CA VAL A 131 -0.03 5.90 9.26
C VAL A 131 0.27 7.32 9.72
N THR A 132 0.08 8.27 8.82
CA THR A 132 0.20 9.70 9.04
C THR A 132 -1.13 10.41 8.80
N ALA A 133 -1.62 11.14 9.78
CA ALA A 133 -2.62 12.18 9.57
C ALA A 133 -1.91 13.51 9.32
N HIS A 134 -2.14 14.13 8.16
CA HIS A 134 -1.54 15.40 7.78
C HIS A 134 -2.58 16.34 7.18
N MET A 135 -2.34 17.62 7.27
CA MET A 135 -3.18 18.61 6.58
C MET A 135 -2.91 18.54 5.07
N MET A 136 -3.94 18.68 4.24
CA MET A 136 -3.74 18.79 2.79
C MET A 136 -3.27 20.18 2.40
N ASP A 137 -2.39 20.22 1.42
CA ASP A 137 -1.96 21.44 0.73
C ASP A 137 -1.94 21.23 -0.80
N GLU A 138 -1.32 22.16 -1.54
CA GLU A 138 -1.24 22.10 -2.99
C GLU A 138 -0.25 21.06 -3.53
N GLU A 139 0.62 20.52 -2.68
CA GLU A 139 1.59 19.50 -3.08
C GLU A 139 1.15 18.11 -2.58
N LEU A 140 1.52 17.07 -3.33
CA LEU A 140 1.14 15.69 -3.04
C LEU A 140 1.68 15.26 -1.67
N ASP A 141 0.77 14.93 -0.74
CA ASP A 141 1.02 14.41 0.61
C ASP A 141 2.06 15.23 1.41
N ALA A 142 2.12 16.56 1.22
CA ALA A 142 3.21 17.41 1.68
C ALA A 142 2.89 18.29 2.91
N GLY A 143 1.62 18.46 3.23
CA GLY A 143 1.19 19.33 4.32
C GLY A 143 1.62 18.84 5.70
N ASP A 144 1.49 19.70 6.69
CA ASP A 144 1.98 19.50 8.04
C ASP A 144 1.41 18.24 8.71
N ILE A 145 2.28 17.49 9.39
CA ILE A 145 1.91 16.27 10.13
C ILE A 145 1.20 16.65 11.42
N VAL A 146 -0.02 16.16 11.60
CA VAL A 146 -0.82 16.30 12.81
C VAL A 146 -0.52 15.18 13.80
N VAL A 147 -0.62 13.93 13.34
CA VAL A 147 -0.32 12.70 14.10
C VAL A 147 0.36 11.69 13.20
N GLN A 148 1.35 11.00 13.73
CA GLN A 148 2.00 9.89 13.04
C GLN A 148 2.22 8.72 13.99
N ARG A 149 1.96 7.49 13.54
CA ARG A 149 2.18 6.26 14.31
C ARG A 149 2.86 5.21 13.43
N ALA A 150 3.86 4.54 14.01
CA ALA A 150 4.65 3.50 13.36
C ALA A 150 4.38 2.12 13.96
N VAL A 151 4.57 1.09 13.15
CA VAL A 151 4.66 -0.32 13.56
C VAL A 151 5.89 -0.96 12.94
N PRO A 152 6.60 -1.85 13.66
CA PRO A 152 7.78 -2.51 13.13
C PRO A 152 7.42 -3.50 12.02
N VAL A 153 8.36 -3.69 11.09
CA VAL A 153 8.31 -4.74 10.06
C VAL A 153 9.16 -5.91 10.54
N GLY A 154 8.51 -7.05 10.77
CA GLY A 154 9.19 -8.30 11.14
C GLY A 154 9.86 -8.97 9.93
N PRO A 155 10.81 -9.87 10.19
CA PRO A 155 11.62 -10.50 9.14
C PRO A 155 10.82 -11.40 8.18
N THR A 156 9.64 -11.84 8.60
CA THR A 156 8.76 -12.73 7.80
C THR A 156 7.42 -12.10 7.49
N ASP A 157 7.20 -10.84 7.85
CA ASP A 157 5.92 -10.18 7.61
C ASP A 157 5.60 -10.09 6.13
N THR A 158 4.38 -10.44 5.81
CA THR A 158 3.79 -10.24 4.48
C THR A 158 3.11 -8.88 4.39
N ALA A 159 2.75 -8.48 3.18
CA ALA A 159 1.93 -7.28 2.98
C ALA A 159 0.59 -7.35 3.73
N THR A 160 0.01 -8.54 3.85
CA THR A 160 -1.24 -8.76 4.59
C THR A 160 -1.07 -8.55 6.09
N ASP A 161 0.03 -9.04 6.67
CA ASP A 161 0.32 -8.83 8.10
C ASP A 161 0.49 -7.33 8.41
N LEU A 162 1.22 -6.61 7.57
CA LEU A 162 1.43 -5.19 7.71
C LEU A 162 0.14 -4.40 7.48
N PHE A 163 -0.67 -4.78 6.47
CA PHE A 163 -1.96 -4.17 6.23
C PHE A 163 -2.86 -4.22 7.49
N HIS A 164 -3.01 -5.37 8.11
CA HIS A 164 -3.83 -5.48 9.31
C HIS A 164 -3.32 -4.61 10.45
N ARG A 165 -2.00 -4.56 10.66
CA ARG A 165 -1.40 -3.71 11.70
C ARG A 165 -1.56 -2.22 11.41
N THR A 166 -1.40 -1.78 10.17
CA THR A 166 -1.56 -0.35 9.82
C THR A 166 -3.00 0.08 9.78
N VAL A 167 -3.92 -0.77 9.32
CA VAL A 167 -5.35 -0.47 9.30
C VAL A 167 -5.91 -0.27 10.71
N ASP A 168 -5.37 -0.97 11.71
CA ASP A 168 -5.75 -0.80 13.11
C ASP A 168 -5.28 0.54 13.72
N LEU A 169 -4.29 1.20 13.08
CA LEU A 169 -3.84 2.54 13.48
C LEU A 169 -4.75 3.66 12.96
N ILE A 170 -5.58 3.41 11.94
CA ILE A 170 -6.39 4.44 11.30
C ILE A 170 -7.32 5.12 12.31
N ALA A 171 -8.05 4.33 13.09
CA ALA A 171 -9.01 4.87 14.05
C ALA A 171 -8.34 5.75 15.12
N PRO A 172 -7.34 5.29 15.90
CA PRO A 172 -6.71 6.12 16.91
C PRO A 172 -6.00 7.35 16.31
N VAL A 173 -5.36 7.23 15.13
CA VAL A 173 -4.72 8.37 14.45
C VAL A 173 -5.76 9.42 14.04
N THR A 174 -6.88 8.99 13.46
CA THR A 174 -7.95 9.88 13.00
C THR A 174 -8.58 10.63 14.19
N VAL A 175 -8.95 9.92 15.25
CA VAL A 175 -9.62 10.51 16.41
C VAL A 175 -8.68 11.47 17.16
N GLU A 176 -7.42 11.10 17.35
CA GLU A 176 -6.42 11.95 17.99
C GLU A 176 -6.18 13.23 17.17
N ALA A 177 -6.00 13.12 15.85
CA ALA A 177 -5.78 14.27 14.98
C ALA A 177 -6.97 15.25 15.01
N LEU A 178 -8.19 14.73 14.94
CA LEU A 178 -9.40 15.55 15.04
C LEU A 178 -9.56 16.20 16.42
N GLY A 179 -9.18 15.50 17.48
CA GLY A 179 -9.18 16.06 18.85
C GLY A 179 -8.23 17.25 18.98
N LEU A 180 -7.03 17.16 18.43
CA LEU A 180 -6.07 18.27 18.39
C LEU A 180 -6.62 19.47 17.62
N ILE A 181 -7.18 19.24 16.42
CA ILE A 181 -7.77 20.31 15.60
C ILE A 181 -8.98 20.93 16.31
N ALA A 182 -9.87 20.13 16.89
CA ALA A 182 -11.04 20.61 17.61
C ALA A 182 -10.68 21.41 18.88
N SER A 183 -9.54 21.12 19.52
CA SER A 183 -9.03 21.89 20.66
C SER A 183 -8.51 23.28 20.27
N GLY A 184 -8.45 23.59 18.98
CA GLY A 184 -7.96 24.87 18.45
C GLY A 184 -6.46 24.88 18.14
N GLN A 185 -5.78 23.73 18.15
CA GLN A 185 -4.38 23.66 17.72
C GLN A 185 -4.31 23.98 16.22
N LYS A 186 -3.41 24.90 15.85
CA LYS A 186 -3.23 25.39 14.47
C LYS A 186 -1.83 25.14 13.93
N GLU A 187 -0.88 24.86 14.79
CA GLU A 187 0.51 24.61 14.40
C GLU A 187 0.79 23.11 14.51
N PHE A 188 1.19 22.54 13.41
CA PHE A 188 1.54 21.13 13.28
C PHE A 188 3.00 21.00 12.82
N THR A 189 3.50 19.78 12.69
CA THR A 189 4.90 19.54 12.37
C THR A 189 5.13 19.62 10.86
N PRO A 190 5.88 20.63 10.35
CA PRO A 190 6.24 20.69 8.95
C PRO A 190 7.02 19.45 8.52
N GLN A 191 6.76 18.97 7.30
CA GLN A 191 7.51 17.84 6.74
C GLN A 191 8.90 18.28 6.27
N ASP A 192 9.93 17.49 6.61
CA ASP A 192 11.28 17.67 6.05
C ASP A 192 11.31 17.16 4.60
N ARG A 193 11.12 18.07 3.65
CA ARG A 193 11.06 17.79 2.21
C ARG A 193 12.33 17.15 1.66
N SER A 194 13.48 17.31 2.31
CA SER A 194 14.73 16.65 1.90
C SER A 194 14.69 15.12 2.06
N ARG A 195 13.75 14.60 2.86
CA ARG A 195 13.52 13.18 3.11
C ARG A 195 12.33 12.62 2.34
N ALA A 196 11.64 13.45 1.53
CA ALA A 196 10.49 13.01 0.78
C ALA A 196 10.87 12.00 -0.31
N SER A 197 10.04 10.96 -0.45
CA SER A 197 10.10 10.01 -1.55
C SER A 197 8.71 9.75 -2.11
N PHE A 198 8.62 9.54 -3.43
CA PHE A 198 7.36 9.48 -4.16
C PHE A 198 7.23 8.16 -4.90
N PHE A 199 6.07 7.52 -4.78
CA PHE A 199 5.83 6.23 -5.41
C PHE A 199 4.57 6.24 -6.27
N HIS A 200 4.68 5.63 -7.45
CA HIS A 200 3.59 5.51 -8.41
C HIS A 200 2.65 4.35 -8.06
N LYS A 201 1.46 4.37 -8.65
CA LYS A 201 0.52 3.23 -8.59
C LYS A 201 1.16 2.01 -9.23
N ARG A 202 1.12 0.86 -8.55
CA ARG A 202 1.72 -0.38 -9.04
C ARG A 202 0.98 -0.95 -10.24
N ALA A 203 1.75 -1.55 -11.14
CA ALA A 203 1.31 -2.26 -12.32
C ALA A 203 1.90 -3.69 -12.35
N GLU A 204 1.56 -4.45 -13.38
CA GLU A 204 2.08 -5.83 -13.55
C GLU A 204 3.60 -5.87 -13.67
N GLU A 205 4.20 -4.86 -14.29
CA GLU A 205 5.65 -4.75 -14.44
C GLU A 205 6.39 -4.68 -13.10
N ASP A 206 5.77 -4.08 -12.08
CA ASP A 206 6.36 -3.90 -10.75
C ASP A 206 6.43 -5.19 -9.92
N ILE A 207 5.69 -6.21 -10.33
CA ILE A 207 5.69 -7.52 -9.66
C ILE A 207 6.46 -8.59 -10.45
N ARG A 208 7.03 -8.20 -11.59
CA ARG A 208 7.89 -9.08 -12.37
C ARG A 208 9.27 -9.16 -11.73
N ILE A 209 9.77 -10.38 -11.50
CA ILE A 209 11.06 -10.62 -10.90
C ILE A 209 12.18 -10.20 -11.87
N ASP A 210 13.02 -9.26 -11.44
CA ASP A 210 14.30 -8.95 -12.07
C ASP A 210 15.42 -9.70 -11.31
N TRP A 211 15.91 -10.76 -11.90
CA TRP A 211 16.92 -11.62 -11.28
C TRP A 211 18.26 -10.91 -11.03
N ASN A 212 18.47 -9.71 -11.57
CA ASN A 212 19.63 -8.87 -11.25
C ASN A 212 19.54 -8.22 -9.85
N TRP A 213 18.39 -8.25 -9.22
CA TRP A 213 18.25 -7.80 -7.84
C TRP A 213 18.90 -8.80 -6.87
N PRO A 214 19.40 -8.32 -5.71
CA PRO A 214 19.89 -9.22 -4.66
C PRO A 214 18.76 -10.08 -4.10
N ALA A 215 19.10 -11.27 -3.62
CA ALA A 215 18.13 -12.26 -3.12
C ALA A 215 17.22 -11.70 -2.02
N GLU A 216 17.76 -10.85 -1.13
CA GLU A 216 17.00 -10.18 -0.07
C GLU A 216 15.92 -9.24 -0.62
N GLY A 217 16.21 -8.55 -1.72
CA GLY A 217 15.23 -7.70 -2.42
C GLY A 217 14.14 -8.53 -3.10
N LEU A 218 14.53 -9.64 -3.73
CA LEU A 218 13.60 -10.56 -4.38
C LEU A 218 12.72 -11.28 -3.36
N GLU A 219 13.25 -11.66 -2.22
CA GLU A 219 12.48 -12.28 -1.12
C GLU A 219 11.42 -11.30 -0.61
N ARG A 220 11.80 -10.03 -0.36
CA ARG A 220 10.84 -8.99 0.04
C ARG A 220 9.77 -8.74 -1.03
N LEU A 221 10.12 -8.76 -2.32
CA LEU A 221 9.15 -8.67 -3.40
C LEU A 221 8.14 -9.82 -3.33
N VAL A 222 8.59 -11.06 -3.13
CA VAL A 222 7.70 -12.22 -2.99
C VAL A 222 6.76 -12.06 -1.79
N ARG A 223 7.27 -11.64 -0.63
CA ARG A 223 6.44 -11.39 0.57
C ARG A 223 5.44 -10.25 0.36
N ALA A 224 5.86 -9.20 -0.31
CA ALA A 224 5.00 -8.06 -0.64
C ALA A 224 3.88 -8.42 -1.64
N GLN A 225 4.07 -9.49 -2.39
CA GLN A 225 3.12 -10.04 -3.37
C GLN A 225 2.47 -11.35 -2.89
N SER A 226 2.41 -11.58 -1.60
CA SER A 226 1.65 -12.71 -1.03
C SER A 226 0.14 -12.47 -1.12
N ALA A 227 -0.65 -13.55 -1.06
CA ALA A 227 -2.11 -13.44 -1.07
C ALA A 227 -2.61 -12.42 -0.04
N PRO A 228 -3.64 -11.62 -0.39
CA PRO A 228 -4.51 -11.68 -1.58
C PRO A 228 -3.97 -10.95 -2.83
N TYR A 229 -2.76 -10.40 -2.77
CA TYR A 229 -2.15 -9.74 -3.93
C TYR A 229 -1.73 -10.76 -5.00
N PRO A 230 -1.69 -10.36 -6.28
CA PRO A 230 -1.08 -11.18 -7.33
C PRO A 230 0.37 -11.48 -6.99
N ALA A 231 0.77 -12.74 -7.11
CA ALA A 231 2.13 -13.18 -6.77
C ALA A 231 3.17 -12.60 -7.74
N ALA A 232 4.39 -12.39 -7.23
CA ALA A 232 5.54 -12.07 -8.07
C ALA A 232 5.76 -13.17 -9.13
N PHE A 233 6.14 -12.79 -10.34
CA PHE A 233 6.24 -13.75 -11.45
C PHE A 233 7.54 -13.63 -12.24
N THR A 234 7.85 -14.70 -12.94
CA THR A 234 8.97 -14.82 -13.86
C THR A 234 8.59 -15.76 -15.01
N TYR A 235 9.49 -16.00 -15.97
CA TYR A 235 9.27 -16.96 -17.05
C TYR A 235 10.27 -18.11 -16.99
N HIS A 236 9.78 -19.32 -17.17
CA HIS A 236 10.57 -20.53 -17.30
C HIS A 236 10.24 -21.22 -18.61
N ARG A 237 11.24 -21.33 -19.51
CA ARG A 237 11.04 -21.92 -20.86
C ARG A 237 9.89 -21.27 -21.63
N GLY A 238 9.79 -19.94 -21.57
CA GLY A 238 8.76 -19.17 -22.26
C GLY A 238 7.37 -19.18 -21.59
N ARG A 239 7.18 -19.90 -20.47
CA ARG A 239 5.92 -19.95 -19.73
C ARG A 239 6.01 -19.11 -18.47
N ARG A 240 4.96 -18.36 -18.18
CA ARG A 240 4.85 -17.61 -16.92
C ARG A 240 4.69 -18.58 -15.77
N ILE A 241 5.43 -18.32 -14.69
CA ILE A 241 5.23 -18.94 -13.39
C ILE A 241 5.19 -17.86 -12.31
N GLU A 242 4.36 -18.06 -11.32
CA GLU A 242 4.30 -17.21 -10.15
C GLU A 242 5.14 -17.84 -9.03
N VAL A 243 5.92 -17.00 -8.34
CA VAL A 243 6.68 -17.40 -7.15
C VAL A 243 5.83 -17.10 -5.92
N VAL A 244 5.27 -18.16 -5.35
CA VAL A 244 4.34 -18.07 -4.21
C VAL A 244 5.08 -17.88 -2.89
N SER A 245 6.21 -18.59 -2.74
CA SER A 245 7.07 -18.43 -1.57
C SER A 245 8.52 -18.72 -1.91
N ALA A 246 9.40 -17.99 -1.23
CA ALA A 246 10.85 -18.10 -1.37
C ALA A 246 11.54 -17.66 -0.08
N VAL A 247 12.76 -18.10 0.12
CA VAL A 247 13.64 -17.65 1.20
C VAL A 247 15.01 -17.31 0.66
N VAL A 248 15.73 -16.44 1.35
CA VAL A 248 17.14 -16.17 1.02
C VAL A 248 17.95 -17.39 1.42
N SER A 249 18.73 -17.95 0.49
CA SER A 249 19.62 -19.06 0.76
C SER A 249 20.77 -18.65 1.70
N GLU A 250 21.19 -19.54 2.59
CA GLU A 250 22.38 -19.30 3.42
C GLU A 250 23.68 -19.33 2.59
N GLY A 251 23.68 -20.07 1.47
CA GLY A 251 24.79 -20.21 0.58
C GLY A 251 25.04 -18.94 -0.28
N ARG A 252 26.27 -18.82 -0.79
CA ARG A 252 26.63 -17.81 -1.78
C ARG A 252 26.71 -18.46 -3.14
N TYR A 253 25.98 -17.91 -4.10
CA TYR A 253 25.87 -18.47 -5.44
C TYR A 253 26.22 -17.40 -6.47
N GLY A 254 27.39 -17.51 -7.08
CA GLY A 254 27.81 -16.68 -8.19
C GLY A 254 27.38 -17.24 -9.54
N GLY A 255 27.46 -16.42 -10.56
CA GLY A 255 27.18 -16.77 -11.94
C GLY A 255 26.11 -15.87 -12.56
N THR A 256 25.45 -16.37 -13.59
CA THR A 256 24.44 -15.60 -14.31
C THR A 256 23.12 -15.57 -13.53
N PRO A 257 22.57 -14.38 -13.19
CA PRO A 257 21.28 -14.26 -12.55
C PRO A 257 20.16 -14.99 -13.31
N GLY A 258 19.24 -15.56 -12.57
CA GLY A 258 18.14 -16.39 -13.10
C GLY A 258 18.51 -17.87 -13.31
N ARG A 259 19.77 -18.27 -13.15
CA ARG A 259 20.18 -19.69 -13.29
C ARG A 259 19.51 -20.56 -12.25
N VAL A 260 18.78 -21.60 -12.68
CA VAL A 260 18.28 -22.69 -11.82
C VAL A 260 19.46 -23.57 -11.44
N PHE A 261 19.89 -23.53 -10.20
CA PHE A 261 21.22 -24.04 -9.84
C PHE A 261 21.20 -25.30 -8.99
N TYR A 262 20.56 -25.28 -7.80
CA TYR A 262 20.75 -26.31 -6.78
C TYR A 262 19.46 -26.55 -5.98
N ARG A 263 19.31 -27.74 -5.40
CA ARG A 263 18.26 -28.04 -4.41
C ARG A 263 18.80 -27.79 -3.02
N GLU A 264 18.11 -26.98 -2.24
CA GLU A 264 18.44 -26.65 -0.86
C GLU A 264 17.21 -26.86 0.01
N GLY A 265 17.22 -27.92 0.83
CA GLY A 265 16.04 -28.32 1.59
C GLY A 265 14.83 -28.54 0.70
N ASP A 266 13.72 -27.86 1.03
CA ASP A 266 12.48 -27.91 0.26
C ASP A 266 12.45 -26.92 -0.91
N GLY A 267 13.54 -26.17 -1.13
CA GLY A 267 13.63 -25.14 -2.15
C GLY A 267 14.53 -25.52 -3.32
N VAL A 268 14.41 -24.69 -4.38
CA VAL A 268 15.31 -24.70 -5.52
C VAL A 268 15.96 -23.33 -5.62
N VAL A 269 17.29 -23.31 -5.49
CA VAL A 269 18.08 -22.07 -5.52
C VAL A 269 18.18 -21.55 -6.94
N ILE A 270 17.79 -20.29 -7.09
CA ILE A 270 18.02 -19.51 -8.30
C ILE A 270 19.12 -18.49 -7.99
N VAL A 271 20.08 -18.36 -8.89
CA VAL A 271 21.14 -17.36 -8.76
C VAL A 271 20.51 -15.96 -8.87
N ALA A 272 20.71 -15.13 -7.85
CA ALA A 272 20.27 -13.74 -7.82
C ALA A 272 21.45 -12.80 -8.11
N GLY A 273 21.15 -11.52 -8.28
CA GLY A 273 22.17 -10.49 -8.42
C GLY A 273 22.99 -10.28 -7.15
N THR A 274 24.09 -9.55 -7.29
CA THR A 274 24.95 -9.19 -6.17
C THR A 274 24.43 -7.93 -5.49
N ASP A 275 24.29 -7.95 -4.18
CA ASP A 275 24.03 -6.74 -3.40
C ASP A 275 25.23 -5.79 -3.51
N ALA A 276 25.04 -4.65 -4.17
CA ALA A 276 26.07 -3.67 -4.43
C ALA A 276 26.67 -3.07 -3.14
N ARG A 277 25.90 -3.02 -2.06
CA ARG A 277 26.30 -2.45 -0.77
C ARG A 277 27.20 -3.41 0.02
N THR A 278 26.90 -4.70 -0.01
CA THR A 278 27.61 -5.70 0.79
C THR A 278 28.58 -6.55 -0.02
N GLY A 279 28.49 -6.52 -1.36
CA GLY A 279 29.22 -7.40 -2.27
C GLY A 279 28.80 -8.87 -2.17
N ARG A 280 27.65 -9.16 -1.52
CA ARG A 280 27.15 -10.53 -1.33
C ARG A 280 26.21 -10.91 -2.47
N ASN A 281 26.24 -12.18 -2.84
CA ASN A 281 25.37 -12.78 -3.82
C ASN A 281 24.78 -14.07 -3.27
N HIS A 282 23.74 -13.93 -2.43
CA HIS A 282 22.96 -15.08 -2.01
C HIS A 282 22.06 -15.54 -3.17
N GLY A 283 21.67 -16.83 -3.14
CA GLY A 283 20.61 -17.31 -4.02
C GLY A 283 19.23 -17.05 -3.41
N LEU A 284 18.21 -17.03 -4.26
CA LEU A 284 16.83 -17.11 -3.81
C LEU A 284 16.37 -18.57 -3.90
N ALA A 285 16.09 -19.20 -2.78
CA ALA A 285 15.51 -20.54 -2.74
C ALA A 285 13.99 -20.45 -2.87
N ILE A 286 13.47 -20.71 -4.06
CA ILE A 286 12.03 -20.80 -4.31
C ILE A 286 11.52 -22.09 -3.68
N THR A 287 10.49 -21.99 -2.85
CA THR A 287 9.88 -23.16 -2.17
C THR A 287 8.57 -23.58 -2.84
N ARG A 288 7.78 -22.63 -3.36
CA ARG A 288 6.51 -22.91 -4.04
C ARG A 288 6.34 -22.03 -5.29
N VAL A 289 5.76 -22.61 -6.32
CA VAL A 289 5.39 -21.92 -7.55
C VAL A 289 3.93 -22.21 -7.90
N ARG A 290 3.32 -21.28 -8.66
CA ARG A 290 2.02 -21.51 -9.30
C ARG A 290 2.20 -21.40 -10.82
N THR A 291 1.68 -22.40 -11.53
CA THR A 291 1.73 -22.48 -12.99
C THR A 291 0.57 -21.71 -13.64
N GLU A 292 0.64 -21.46 -14.95
CA GLU A 292 -0.39 -20.70 -15.69
C GLU A 292 -1.80 -21.32 -15.61
N ASP A 293 -1.90 -22.63 -15.41
CA ASP A 293 -3.17 -23.35 -15.19
C ASP A 293 -3.68 -23.22 -13.72
N GLY A 294 -3.02 -22.41 -12.91
CA GLY A 294 -3.39 -22.14 -11.52
C GLY A 294 -2.96 -23.21 -10.52
N ARG A 295 -2.26 -24.25 -10.95
CA ARG A 295 -1.80 -25.33 -10.06
C ARG A 295 -0.59 -24.88 -9.25
N GLU A 296 -0.69 -24.99 -7.94
CA GLU A 296 0.40 -24.68 -7.00
C GLU A 296 1.17 -25.95 -6.62
N LEU A 297 2.49 -25.87 -6.72
CA LEU A 297 3.41 -27.01 -6.56
C LEU A 297 4.60 -26.64 -5.66
N PRO A 298 5.18 -27.57 -4.92
CA PRO A 298 6.53 -27.45 -4.41
C PRO A 298 7.51 -27.17 -5.56
N ALA A 299 8.46 -26.26 -5.34
CA ALA A 299 9.46 -25.94 -6.38
C ALA A 299 10.29 -27.16 -6.79
N THR A 300 10.54 -28.08 -5.86
CA THR A 300 11.27 -29.34 -6.13
C THR A 300 10.52 -30.31 -7.04
N GLU A 301 9.21 -30.20 -7.12
CA GLU A 301 8.38 -30.98 -8.07
C GLU A 301 8.29 -30.29 -9.43
N TYR A 302 8.23 -28.95 -9.45
CA TYR A 302 8.20 -28.18 -10.69
C TYR A 302 9.54 -28.23 -11.43
N PHE A 303 10.66 -27.99 -10.74
CA PHE A 303 12.00 -28.06 -11.31
C PHE A 303 12.54 -29.49 -11.25
N THR A 304 12.14 -30.33 -12.19
CA THR A 304 12.55 -31.73 -12.27
C THR A 304 14.02 -31.92 -12.62
N SER A 305 14.64 -30.91 -13.24
CA SER A 305 16.07 -30.91 -13.60
C SER A 305 16.68 -29.54 -13.26
N MET A 306 17.91 -29.56 -12.78
CA MET A 306 18.71 -28.35 -12.57
C MET A 306 19.25 -27.84 -13.92
N GLY A 307 19.49 -26.58 -14.01
CA GLY A 307 19.93 -25.92 -15.24
C GLY A 307 18.80 -25.17 -15.93
N GLY A 308 19.11 -24.46 -17.00
CA GLY A 308 18.19 -23.50 -17.61
C GLY A 308 18.14 -22.19 -16.82
N TYR A 309 17.27 -21.30 -17.25
CA TYR A 309 17.17 -19.95 -16.71
C TYR A 309 15.72 -19.54 -16.50
N LEU A 310 15.51 -18.78 -15.45
CA LEU A 310 14.33 -17.94 -15.27
C LEU A 310 14.63 -16.57 -15.88
N THR A 311 13.67 -16.01 -16.57
CA THR A 311 13.82 -14.75 -17.31
C THR A 311 12.71 -13.76 -16.98
N GLY A 312 13.01 -12.47 -17.09
CA GLY A 312 12.00 -11.42 -16.93
C GLY A 312 11.05 -11.29 -18.16
N ARG A 313 11.28 -12.04 -19.23
CA ARG A 313 10.47 -12.01 -20.47
C ARG A 313 10.28 -13.42 -20.99
N PRO A 314 9.19 -13.67 -21.76
CA PRO A 314 8.95 -14.98 -22.41
C PRO A 314 10.09 -15.47 -23.28
#